data_f09804daf3354580d1d7c095f30d3934
#
_entry.id   f09804daf3354580d1d7c095f30d3934
#
_cell.length_a   1.000
_cell.length_b   1.000
_cell.length_c   1.000
_cell.angle_alpha   90.00
_cell.angle_beta   90.00
_cell.angle_gamma   90.00
#
_symmetry.space_group_name_H-M   'P 1'
#
loop_
_entity.id
_entity.type
_entity.pdbx_description
1 polymer ?
#
loop_
_entity_poly.entity_id
_entity_poly.type
_entity_poly.pdbx_seq_one_letter_code
_entity_poly.pdbx_strand_id
1 'polypeptide(L)'
;LFINNANSYYAQTELLYAVWKRWQGQKKYIWNISTMMTEQPVNSIPDGLNAITGEAFDDLDMSQYRVQKLALEESSKQLTHKNSRPLISIIRPGGVNTQGHGGENVDTWVKSVIDTFTQHDNIHISEISIGHITKRIPI
;
A
#
# COMPACT_ATOMS: atom_id res chain seq x y z
N LEU A 1 -11.91 -3.83 -11.36
CA LEU A 1 -10.95 -3.37 -10.37
C LEU A 1 -11.22 -4.01 -9.02
N PHE A 2 -10.20 -4.57 -8.42
CA PHE A 2 -10.21 -5.04 -7.05
C PHE A 2 -9.24 -4.22 -6.22
N ILE A 3 -9.73 -3.56 -5.18
CA ILE A 3 -8.89 -2.81 -4.25
C ILE A 3 -8.66 -3.68 -3.02
N ASN A 4 -7.45 -4.15 -2.86
CA ASN A 4 -7.06 -5.07 -1.80
C ASN A 4 -6.53 -4.28 -0.59
N ASN A 5 -7.41 -4.01 0.34
CA ASN A 5 -7.12 -3.25 1.55
C ASN A 5 -7.38 -4.05 2.83
N ALA A 6 -7.34 -5.37 2.77
CA ALA A 6 -7.48 -6.21 3.95
C ALA A 6 -6.23 -6.06 4.84
N ASN A 7 -6.42 -5.71 6.08
CA ASN A 7 -5.32 -5.48 7.02
C ASN A 7 -5.42 -6.45 8.21
N SER A 8 -5.10 -7.72 7.97
CA SER A 8 -5.12 -8.77 8.99
C SER A 8 -4.02 -9.79 8.69
N TYR A 9 -2.90 -9.68 9.37
CA TYR A 9 -1.75 -10.56 9.17
C TYR A 9 -1.40 -10.72 7.68
N TYR A 10 -1.46 -11.94 7.14
CA TYR A 10 -1.19 -12.24 5.74
C TYR A 10 -2.45 -12.39 4.88
N ALA A 11 -3.63 -12.04 5.42
CA ALA A 11 -4.90 -12.17 4.70
C ALA A 11 -4.91 -11.36 3.39
N GLN A 12 -4.28 -10.21 3.37
CA GLN A 12 -4.16 -9.38 2.18
C GLN A 12 -3.36 -10.09 1.07
N THR A 13 -2.28 -10.75 1.43
CA THR A 13 -1.47 -11.56 0.50
C THR A 13 -2.26 -12.78 0.01
N GLU A 14 -2.97 -13.46 0.90
CA GLU A 14 -3.82 -14.59 0.53
C GLU A 14 -4.93 -14.19 -0.45
N LEU A 15 -5.57 -13.05 -0.21
CA LEU A 15 -6.58 -12.49 -1.12
C LEU A 15 -5.98 -12.14 -2.48
N LEU A 16 -4.79 -11.57 -2.51
CA LEU A 16 -4.11 -11.29 -3.77
C LEU A 16 -3.98 -12.56 -4.61
N TYR A 17 -3.49 -13.66 -4.01
CA TYR A 17 -3.35 -14.93 -4.73
C TYR A 17 -4.69 -15.48 -5.21
N ALA A 18 -5.72 -15.41 -4.37
CA ALA A 18 -7.05 -15.90 -4.72
C ALA A 18 -7.66 -15.14 -5.91
N VAL A 19 -7.60 -13.82 -5.88
CA VAL A 19 -8.13 -12.97 -6.96
C VAL A 19 -7.29 -13.13 -8.22
N TRP A 20 -5.96 -13.18 -8.09
CA TRP A 20 -5.07 -13.37 -9.22
C TRP A 20 -5.35 -14.68 -9.95
N LYS A 21 -5.54 -15.78 -9.22
CA LYS A 21 -5.88 -17.07 -9.82
C LYS A 21 -7.18 -17.00 -10.60
N ARG A 22 -8.19 -16.33 -10.03
CA ARG A 22 -9.50 -16.20 -10.66
C ARG A 22 -9.46 -15.32 -11.90
N TRP A 23 -8.61 -14.32 -11.90
CA TRP A 23 -8.53 -13.32 -12.98
C TRP A 23 -7.36 -13.53 -13.94
N GLN A 24 -6.64 -14.62 -13.78
CA GLN A 24 -5.44 -14.89 -14.57
C GLN A 24 -5.72 -14.78 -16.08
N GLY A 25 -4.90 -13.98 -16.75
CA GLY A 25 -5.02 -13.72 -18.18
C GLY A 25 -6.12 -12.71 -18.57
N GLN A 26 -6.91 -12.22 -17.62
CA GLN A 26 -8.00 -11.29 -17.91
C GLN A 26 -7.52 -9.84 -17.81
N LYS A 27 -8.12 -8.96 -18.64
CA LYS A 27 -7.85 -7.53 -18.61
C LYS A 27 -8.55 -6.88 -17.41
N LYS A 28 -7.98 -7.08 -16.23
CA LYS A 28 -8.48 -6.56 -14.95
C LYS A 28 -7.36 -5.96 -14.15
N TYR A 29 -7.70 -5.24 -13.08
CA TYR A 29 -6.76 -4.46 -12.27
C TYR A 29 -6.91 -4.84 -10.81
N ILE A 30 -5.75 -5.02 -10.15
CA ILE A 30 -5.66 -5.24 -8.70
C ILE A 30 -4.81 -4.13 -8.13
N TRP A 31 -5.36 -3.36 -7.19
CA TRP A 31 -4.63 -2.35 -6.43
C TRP A 31 -4.38 -2.89 -5.03
N ASN A 32 -3.13 -3.18 -4.72
CA ASN A 32 -2.74 -3.60 -3.38
C ASN A 32 -2.32 -2.40 -2.56
N ILE A 33 -3.03 -2.13 -1.48
CA ILE A 33 -2.71 -1.03 -0.57
C ILE A 33 -1.66 -1.51 0.41
N SER A 34 -0.43 -1.06 0.22
CA SER A 34 0.70 -1.32 1.08
C SER A 34 0.94 -0.15 2.03
N THR A 35 2.17 0.23 2.26
CA THR A 35 2.53 1.33 3.15
C THR A 35 3.92 1.86 2.79
N MET A 36 4.15 3.15 2.99
CA MET A 36 5.48 3.74 2.85
C MET A 36 6.49 3.17 3.86
N MET A 37 6.02 2.50 4.90
CA MET A 37 6.89 1.84 5.88
C MET A 37 7.77 0.74 5.26
N THR A 38 7.38 0.17 4.13
CA THR A 38 8.20 -0.83 3.43
C THR A 38 9.47 -0.21 2.83
N GLU A 39 9.48 1.09 2.61
CA GLU A 39 10.60 1.83 2.05
C GLU A 39 11.58 2.32 3.13
N GLN A 40 11.26 2.13 4.42
CA GLN A 40 12.05 2.63 5.52
C GLN A 40 12.61 1.48 6.36
N PRO A 41 13.85 1.62 6.88
CA PRO A 41 14.35 0.67 7.86
C PRO A 41 13.46 0.61 9.10
N VAL A 42 13.29 -0.59 9.66
CA VAL A 42 12.46 -0.77 10.87
C VAL A 42 12.95 0.08 12.04
N ASN A 43 14.27 0.21 12.19
CA ASN A 43 14.86 0.99 13.26
C ASN A 43 14.68 2.52 13.13
N SER A 44 14.16 3.00 12.00
CA SER A 44 13.81 4.41 11.85
C SER A 44 12.45 4.76 12.46
N ILE A 45 11.69 3.75 12.88
CA ILE A 45 10.37 3.88 13.50
C ILE A 45 10.48 3.31 14.92
N PRO A 46 10.18 4.10 15.96
CA PRO A 46 10.21 3.58 17.32
C PRO A 46 9.31 2.36 17.48
N ASP A 47 9.83 1.31 18.14
CA ASP A 47 9.09 0.09 18.38
C ASP A 47 7.82 0.37 19.17
N GLY A 48 6.70 -0.19 18.71
CA GLY A 48 5.42 -0.07 19.38
C GLY A 48 4.76 1.30 19.28
N LEU A 49 5.32 2.22 18.47
CA LEU A 49 4.75 3.55 18.30
C LEU A 49 4.27 3.79 16.88
N ASN A 50 3.17 4.52 16.77
CA ASN A 50 2.72 5.02 15.48
C ASN A 50 3.68 6.11 15.00
N ALA A 51 4.25 5.96 13.82
CA ALA A 51 5.25 6.87 13.26
C ALA A 51 4.70 8.29 13.02
N ILE A 52 3.38 8.43 12.91
CA ILE A 52 2.71 9.70 12.59
C ILE A 52 2.20 10.38 13.85
N THR A 53 1.50 9.63 14.71
CA THR A 53 0.84 10.19 15.90
C THR A 53 1.70 10.08 17.14
N GLY A 54 2.71 9.22 17.15
CA GLY A 54 3.50 8.92 18.35
C GLY A 54 2.76 8.06 19.37
N GLU A 55 1.54 7.61 19.04
CA GLU A 55 0.75 6.75 19.93
C GLU A 55 1.25 5.31 19.90
N ALA A 56 1.11 4.61 21.03
CA ALA A 56 1.46 3.20 21.12
C ALA A 56 0.48 2.34 20.32
N PHE A 57 1.00 1.33 19.63
CA PHE A 57 0.17 0.27 19.06
C PHE A 57 -0.11 -0.77 20.14
N ASP A 58 -1.38 -1.07 20.40
CA ASP A 58 -1.79 -1.99 21.46
C ASP A 58 -1.34 -3.43 21.20
N ASP A 59 -1.48 -3.91 19.95
CA ASP A 59 -1.25 -5.32 19.60
C ASP A 59 -0.42 -5.51 18.34
N LEU A 60 0.20 -4.46 17.79
CA LEU A 60 0.91 -4.55 16.52
C LEU A 60 2.41 -4.30 16.69
N ASP A 61 3.19 -5.35 16.48
CA ASP A 61 4.62 -5.22 16.27
C ASP A 61 4.88 -4.62 14.89
N MET A 62 5.51 -3.45 14.84
CA MET A 62 5.78 -2.72 13.60
C MET A 62 6.69 -3.49 12.66
N SER A 63 7.61 -4.29 13.19
CA SER A 63 8.46 -5.13 12.36
C SER A 63 7.66 -6.23 11.66
N GLN A 64 6.73 -6.85 12.37
CA GLN A 64 5.82 -7.85 11.78
C GLN A 64 4.90 -7.23 10.73
N TYR A 65 4.33 -6.07 11.03
CA TYR A 65 3.50 -5.33 10.08
C TYR A 65 4.27 -5.04 8.79
N ARG A 66 5.50 -4.55 8.91
CA ARG A 66 6.36 -4.29 7.76
C ARG A 66 6.62 -5.55 6.95
N VAL A 67 6.93 -6.67 7.61
CA VAL A 67 7.16 -7.96 6.95
C VAL A 67 5.92 -8.45 6.21
N GLN A 68 4.74 -8.31 6.81
CA GLN A 68 3.47 -8.68 6.17
C GLN A 68 3.23 -7.85 4.90
N LYS A 69 3.50 -6.55 4.95
CA LYS A 69 3.36 -5.67 3.76
C LYS A 69 4.44 -5.96 2.72
N LEU A 70 5.66 -6.27 3.12
CA LEU A 70 6.71 -6.69 2.20
C LEU A 70 6.35 -8.01 1.50
N ALA A 71 5.72 -8.95 2.20
CA ALA A 71 5.23 -10.18 1.60
C ALA A 71 4.19 -9.91 0.52
N LEU A 72 3.27 -8.97 0.75
CA LEU A 72 2.30 -8.53 -0.24
C LEU A 72 2.99 -7.94 -1.47
N GLU A 73 3.96 -7.06 -1.26
CA GLU A 73 4.67 -6.40 -2.37
C GLU A 73 5.49 -7.38 -3.18
N GLU A 74 6.24 -8.26 -2.52
CA GLU A 74 7.03 -9.28 -3.22
C GLU A 74 6.13 -10.26 -3.98
N SER A 75 5.02 -10.67 -3.39
CA SER A 75 4.03 -11.53 -4.06
C SER A 75 3.46 -10.86 -5.29
N SER A 76 3.17 -9.57 -5.24
CA SER A 76 2.69 -8.79 -6.38
C SER A 76 3.69 -8.84 -7.55
N LYS A 77 4.97 -8.69 -7.26
CA LYS A 77 6.05 -8.76 -8.27
C LYS A 77 6.18 -10.16 -8.86
N GLN A 78 6.15 -11.19 -8.02
CA GLN A 78 6.24 -12.58 -8.47
C GLN A 78 5.07 -12.96 -9.37
N LEU A 79 3.86 -12.58 -9.00
CA LEU A 79 2.67 -12.87 -9.81
C LEU A 79 2.70 -12.15 -11.15
N THR A 80 3.17 -10.91 -11.18
CA THR A 80 3.34 -10.15 -12.42
C THR A 80 4.32 -10.84 -13.38
N HIS A 81 5.38 -11.46 -12.85
CA HIS A 81 6.32 -12.24 -13.67
C HIS A 81 5.68 -13.50 -14.25
N LYS A 82 4.75 -14.12 -13.53
CA LYS A 82 4.07 -15.33 -14.02
C LYS A 82 3.09 -15.03 -15.13
N ASN A 83 2.35 -13.93 -15.03
CA ASN A 83 1.42 -13.49 -16.05
C ASN A 83 1.23 -11.98 -15.92
N SER A 84 1.37 -11.27 -17.04
CA SER A 84 1.21 -9.82 -17.07
C SER A 84 -0.23 -9.36 -16.82
N ARG A 85 -1.18 -10.29 -16.78
CA ARG A 85 -2.60 -9.97 -16.53
C ARG A 85 -3.17 -10.92 -15.47
N PRO A 86 -3.94 -10.42 -14.49
CA PRO A 86 -4.37 -9.03 -14.30
C PRO A 86 -3.19 -8.09 -14.00
N LEU A 87 -3.38 -6.80 -14.28
CA LEU A 87 -2.39 -5.77 -13.93
C LEU A 87 -2.44 -5.50 -12.43
N ILE A 88 -1.29 -5.55 -11.78
CA ILE A 88 -1.18 -5.36 -10.33
C ILE A 88 -0.44 -4.06 -10.06
N SER A 89 -0.99 -3.24 -9.19
CA SER A 89 -0.33 -2.01 -8.72
C SER A 89 -0.16 -2.06 -7.20
N ILE A 90 1.00 -1.62 -6.76
CA ILE A 90 1.31 -1.44 -5.33
C ILE A 90 1.16 0.04 -5.02
N ILE A 91 0.27 0.36 -4.10
CA ILE A 91 0.02 1.73 -3.67
C ILE A 91 0.45 1.86 -2.22
N ARG A 92 1.43 2.72 -1.95
CA ARG A 92 1.96 2.96 -0.60
C ARG A 92 1.50 4.32 -0.12
N PRO A 93 0.46 4.35 0.73
CA PRO A 93 0.11 5.59 1.41
C PRO A 93 1.15 5.94 2.47
N GLY A 94 1.41 7.22 2.61
CA GLY A 94 2.03 7.78 3.80
C GLY A 94 0.99 7.95 4.90
N GLY A 95 1.20 8.88 5.80
CA GLY A 95 0.22 9.15 6.84
C GLY A 95 -1.09 9.68 6.28
N VAL A 96 -2.13 8.87 6.33
CA VAL A 96 -3.48 9.25 5.91
C VAL A 96 -4.37 9.37 7.14
N ASN A 97 -5.06 10.49 7.27
CA ASN A 97 -5.94 10.76 8.41
C ASN A 97 -7.28 10.04 8.23
N THR A 98 -7.33 8.79 8.65
CA THR A 98 -8.55 7.98 8.63
C THR A 98 -9.34 8.02 9.93
N GLN A 99 -8.70 8.44 11.03
CA GLN A 99 -9.28 8.38 12.38
C GLN A 99 -9.09 9.68 13.18
N GLY A 100 -8.79 10.78 12.51
CA GLY A 100 -8.58 12.07 13.18
C GLY A 100 -7.21 12.22 13.87
N HIS A 101 -6.24 11.39 13.55
CA HIS A 101 -4.93 11.36 14.20
C HIS A 101 -3.83 12.14 13.45
N GLY A 102 -4.21 13.03 12.56
CA GLY A 102 -3.23 13.77 11.74
C GLY A 102 -2.89 13.01 10.45
N GLY A 103 -2.07 13.64 9.62
CA GLY A 103 -1.76 13.12 8.29
C GLY A 103 -2.65 13.76 7.21
N GLU A 104 -2.57 13.24 5.99
CA GLU A 104 -3.34 13.75 4.86
C GLU A 104 -4.83 13.41 5.03
N ASN A 105 -5.70 14.33 4.62
CA ASN A 105 -7.13 14.05 4.55
C ASN A 105 -7.40 12.88 3.62
N VAL A 106 -8.20 11.91 4.08
CA VAL A 106 -8.44 10.68 3.33
C VAL A 106 -9.09 10.93 1.97
N ASP A 107 -10.03 11.86 1.88
CA ASP A 107 -10.72 12.15 0.62
C ASP A 107 -9.76 12.79 -0.39
N THR A 108 -8.91 13.71 0.05
CA THR A 108 -7.88 14.32 -0.78
C THR A 108 -6.88 13.27 -1.26
N TRP A 109 -6.46 12.38 -0.38
CA TRP A 109 -5.54 11.30 -0.73
C TRP A 109 -6.13 10.35 -1.76
N VAL A 110 -7.36 9.88 -1.52
CA VAL A 110 -8.07 8.97 -2.43
C VAL A 110 -8.26 9.61 -3.80
N LYS A 111 -8.67 10.88 -3.84
CA LYS A 111 -8.80 11.62 -5.10
C LYS A 111 -7.48 11.69 -5.86
N SER A 112 -6.39 11.98 -5.17
CA SER A 112 -5.05 12.03 -5.78
C SER A 112 -4.65 10.70 -6.39
N VAL A 113 -4.93 9.59 -5.72
CA VAL A 113 -4.67 8.24 -6.24
C VAL A 113 -5.49 7.98 -7.49
N ILE A 114 -6.79 8.22 -7.43
CA ILE A 114 -7.69 7.99 -8.56
C ILE A 114 -7.28 8.84 -9.76
N ASP A 115 -7.03 10.12 -9.56
CA ASP A 115 -6.59 11.03 -10.62
C ASP A 115 -5.29 10.53 -11.27
N THR A 116 -4.33 10.08 -10.47
CA THR A 116 -3.05 9.57 -10.98
C THR A 116 -3.26 8.33 -11.84
N PHE A 117 -4.08 7.39 -11.40
CA PHE A 117 -4.29 6.13 -12.12
C PHE A 117 -5.20 6.26 -13.34
N THR A 118 -6.04 7.28 -13.40
CA THR A 118 -6.99 7.48 -14.50
C THR A 118 -6.50 8.48 -15.54
N GLN A 119 -5.38 9.15 -15.30
CA GLN A 119 -4.85 10.21 -16.14
C GLN A 119 -4.34 9.72 -17.50
N HIS A 120 -3.91 8.47 -17.60
CA HIS A 120 -3.30 7.90 -18.79
C HIS A 120 -3.82 6.48 -19.06
N ASP A 121 -4.53 6.31 -20.16
CA ASP A 121 -5.15 5.03 -20.53
C ASP A 121 -4.13 3.94 -20.93
N ASN A 122 -2.95 4.35 -21.40
CA ASN A 122 -1.95 3.44 -21.97
C ASN A 122 -0.73 3.23 -21.08
N ILE A 123 -0.78 3.72 -19.84
CA ILE A 123 0.33 3.60 -18.90
C ILE A 123 -0.12 2.80 -17.69
N HIS A 124 0.66 1.77 -17.36
CA HIS A 124 0.48 1.02 -16.12
C HIS A 124 1.45 1.53 -15.07
N ILE A 125 0.91 1.97 -13.95
CA ILE A 125 1.70 2.34 -12.78
C ILE A 125 1.84 1.11 -11.89
N SER A 126 3.02 0.52 -11.87
CA SER A 126 3.26 -0.71 -11.09
C SER A 126 3.41 -0.43 -9.60
N GLU A 127 4.05 0.68 -9.23
CA GLU A 127 4.28 1.06 -7.84
C GLU A 127 4.18 2.58 -7.71
N ILE A 128 3.53 3.03 -6.65
CA ILE A 128 3.47 4.45 -6.33
C ILE A 128 3.43 4.65 -4.82
N SER A 129 4.20 5.62 -4.34
CA SER A 129 4.17 6.07 -2.94
C SER A 129 3.60 7.47 -2.91
N ILE A 130 2.49 7.65 -2.22
CA ILE A 130 1.80 8.93 -2.10
C ILE A 130 1.75 9.32 -0.63
N GLY A 131 2.58 10.29 -0.24
CA GLY A 131 2.65 10.79 1.11
C GLY A 131 2.23 12.24 1.21
N HIS A 132 2.02 12.67 2.43
CA HIS A 132 1.75 14.07 2.74
C HIS A 132 3.07 14.86 2.72
N ILE A 133 3.03 16.03 2.08
CA ILE A 133 4.16 16.97 2.15
C ILE A 133 4.19 17.54 3.55
N THR A 134 5.22 17.16 4.31
CA THR A 134 5.41 17.70 5.66
C THR A 134 6.33 18.92 5.60
N LYS A 135 6.16 19.84 6.53
CA LYS A 135 7.03 21.02 6.68
C LYS A 135 8.49 20.66 7.05
N ARG A 136 8.78 19.37 7.20
CA ARG A 136 10.08 18.92 7.74
C ARG A 136 11.22 18.94 6.76
N ILE A 137 10.92 18.98 5.46
CA ILE A 137 11.98 18.85 4.47
C ILE A 137 11.78 19.93 3.42
N PRO A 138 12.32 21.12 3.65
CA PRO A 138 12.65 21.96 2.53
C PRO A 138 13.82 21.31 1.82
N ILE A 139 13.56 20.82 0.67
CA ILE A 139 14.64 20.39 -0.22
C ILE A 139 15.23 21.63 -0.85
#